data_15ea380980ede802a1ca19e74d6f09aa
#
_entry.id   15ea380980ede802a1ca19e74d6f09aa
#
_cell.length_a   1.000
_cell.length_b   1.000
_cell.length_c   1.000
_cell.angle_alpha   90.00
_cell.angle_beta   90.00
_cell.angle_gamma   90.00
#
_symmetry.space_group_name_H-M   'P 1'
#
loop_
_entity.id
_entity.type
_entity.pdbx_description
1 polymer ?
#
loop_
_entity_poly.entity_id
_entity_poly.type
_entity_poly.pdbx_seq_one_letter_code
_entity_poly.pdbx_strand_id
1 'polypeptide(L)'
;MSRKLFVTVLACLAFLLAGCSRFSAAGPAQTVKVYTTLDKTFVEALCGRFTESLPQDKKIVFAVSDKEDELEQADCIISGSTLLQQKAAAGSLQKVRAEFADLLPAELKDKEEKWVTLFYDPAVLLINQVYSRKAGQQQILHWSDVPGQKDARVVMENLSDNESTILFLAAMSSRMGQDECLAYFRQIRPLIRQFAKFPITPVRMTATGDADIAITRRSHVFKYLQNDFPAYILIPEEGTPVNLFGIGLSQNSKRQKEINAFIDWFLGSSEARTLLMTTRSGYLPVLPKGENGQAVNRDALWTNTFYKNGQALDQLAADWLREIRLADAGEDTK
;
A
#
# COMPACT_ATOMS: atom_id res chain seq x y z
N MET A 1 -20.50 -59.04 -51.31
CA MET A 1 -19.69 -58.06 -50.59
C MET A 1 -18.79 -58.81 -49.64
N SER A 2 -17.50 -58.72 -49.83
CA SER A 2 -16.55 -59.70 -49.24
C SER A 2 -16.19 -59.31 -47.80
N ARG A 3 -16.02 -60.32 -46.98
CA ARG A 3 -15.60 -60.26 -45.55
C ARG A 3 -14.33 -59.37 -45.31
N LYS A 4 -13.53 -59.13 -46.34
CA LYS A 4 -12.35 -58.27 -46.34
C LYS A 4 -12.69 -56.78 -46.26
N LEU A 5 -13.82 -56.33 -46.82
CA LEU A 5 -14.26 -54.91 -46.81
C LEU A 5 -14.74 -54.49 -45.43
N PHE A 6 -15.34 -55.43 -44.69
CA PHE A 6 -15.90 -55.16 -43.34
C PHE A 6 -14.78 -55.03 -42.30
N VAL A 7 -13.66 -55.77 -42.42
CA VAL A 7 -12.51 -55.68 -41.54
C VAL A 7 -11.74 -54.38 -41.74
N THR A 8 -11.64 -53.89 -42.96
CA THR A 8 -10.92 -52.62 -43.29
C THR A 8 -11.71 -51.41 -42.78
N VAL A 9 -13.03 -51.41 -42.85
CA VAL A 9 -13.89 -50.31 -42.32
C VAL A 9 -13.85 -50.28 -40.79
N LEU A 10 -13.81 -51.47 -40.16
CA LEU A 10 -13.72 -51.52 -38.67
C LEU A 10 -12.35 -51.07 -38.12
N ALA A 11 -11.27 -51.33 -38.88
CA ALA A 11 -9.93 -50.87 -38.51
C ALA A 11 -9.77 -49.34 -38.66
N CYS A 12 -10.38 -48.72 -39.67
CA CYS A 12 -10.37 -47.25 -39.85
C CYS A 12 -11.23 -46.55 -38.81
N LEU A 13 -12.36 -47.18 -38.35
CA LEU A 13 -13.17 -46.57 -37.26
C LEU A 13 -12.47 -46.65 -35.90
N ALA A 14 -11.66 -47.69 -35.64
CA ALA A 14 -10.87 -47.83 -34.41
C ALA A 14 -9.73 -46.77 -34.34
N PHE A 15 -9.15 -46.38 -35.48
CA PHE A 15 -8.12 -45.33 -35.53
C PHE A 15 -8.70 -43.90 -35.36
N LEU A 16 -9.97 -43.66 -35.72
CA LEU A 16 -10.62 -42.37 -35.49
C LEU A 16 -11.06 -42.16 -34.02
N LEU A 17 -11.21 -43.23 -33.24
CA LEU A 17 -11.53 -43.14 -31.83
C LEU A 17 -10.28 -43.04 -30.94
N ALA A 18 -9.08 -43.36 -31.43
CA ALA A 18 -7.81 -43.22 -30.70
C ALA A 18 -7.15 -41.80 -30.85
N GLY A 19 -7.71 -40.91 -31.68
CA GLY A 19 -7.19 -39.60 -31.99
C GLY A 19 -7.71 -38.45 -31.09
N CYS A 20 -8.69 -38.67 -30.21
CA CYS A 20 -9.35 -37.63 -29.42
C CYS A 20 -9.16 -37.73 -27.90
N SER A 21 -8.02 -38.22 -27.43
CA SER A 21 -7.77 -38.22 -25.97
C SER A 21 -6.44 -37.56 -25.55
N ARG A 22 -6.15 -36.41 -26.17
CA ARG A 22 -5.24 -35.43 -25.58
C ARG A 22 -5.97 -34.17 -25.17
N PHE A 23 -7.16 -34.29 -24.60
CA PHE A 23 -7.60 -33.35 -23.62
C PHE A 23 -6.79 -33.66 -22.34
N SER A 24 -5.65 -32.98 -22.19
CA SER A 24 -5.01 -32.90 -20.87
C SER A 24 -6.09 -32.37 -19.93
N ALA A 25 -6.66 -33.27 -19.12
CA ALA A 25 -7.45 -32.86 -18.00
C ALA A 25 -6.55 -31.94 -17.16
N ALA A 26 -6.82 -30.66 -17.24
CA ALA A 26 -6.12 -29.71 -16.40
C ALA A 26 -6.28 -30.18 -14.97
N GLY A 27 -5.17 -30.42 -14.29
CA GLY A 27 -5.18 -30.88 -12.89
C GLY A 27 -6.05 -29.95 -12.03
N PRO A 28 -6.46 -30.39 -10.84
CA PRO A 28 -7.28 -29.57 -9.95
C PRO A 28 -6.59 -28.22 -9.75
N ALA A 29 -7.38 -27.13 -9.79
CA ALA A 29 -6.88 -25.78 -9.59
C ALA A 29 -6.16 -25.71 -8.23
N GLN A 30 -4.93 -25.18 -8.23
CA GLN A 30 -4.17 -24.99 -7.00
C GLN A 30 -4.66 -23.73 -6.31
N THR A 31 -5.25 -23.86 -5.13
CA THR A 31 -5.71 -22.71 -4.36
C THR A 31 -4.59 -22.21 -3.46
N VAL A 32 -4.34 -20.89 -3.52
CA VAL A 32 -3.49 -20.12 -2.60
C VAL A 32 -4.41 -19.29 -1.72
N LYS A 33 -4.37 -19.49 -0.42
CA LYS A 33 -5.14 -18.72 0.56
C LYS A 33 -4.39 -17.45 0.92
N VAL A 34 -5.02 -16.30 0.74
CA VAL A 34 -4.44 -14.99 1.03
C VAL A 34 -5.23 -14.32 2.14
N TYR A 35 -4.56 -13.93 3.21
CA TYR A 35 -5.13 -13.03 4.20
C TYR A 35 -4.73 -11.59 3.91
N THR A 36 -5.65 -10.65 4.10
CA THR A 36 -5.36 -9.22 3.93
C THR A 36 -6.06 -8.35 4.98
N THR A 37 -5.40 -7.27 5.38
CA THR A 37 -6.00 -6.15 6.16
C THR A 37 -6.39 -4.99 5.27
N LEU A 38 -6.17 -5.11 3.97
CA LEU A 38 -6.52 -4.10 2.97
C LEU A 38 -7.96 -4.32 2.47
N ASP A 39 -8.42 -3.43 1.60
CA ASP A 39 -9.66 -3.67 0.87
C ASP A 39 -9.57 -4.99 0.11
N LYS A 40 -10.44 -5.93 0.45
CA LYS A 40 -10.46 -7.28 -0.11
C LYS A 40 -10.61 -7.26 -1.62
N THR A 41 -11.49 -6.42 -2.15
CA THR A 41 -11.75 -6.30 -3.59
C THR A 41 -10.51 -5.83 -4.35
N PHE A 42 -9.74 -4.93 -3.75
CA PHE A 42 -8.47 -4.49 -4.32
C PHE A 42 -7.45 -5.63 -4.40
N VAL A 43 -7.29 -6.43 -3.34
CA VAL A 43 -6.36 -7.57 -3.33
C VAL A 43 -6.83 -8.68 -4.26
N GLU A 44 -8.14 -8.95 -4.33
CA GLU A 44 -8.74 -9.87 -5.31
C GLU A 44 -8.42 -9.45 -6.75
N ALA A 45 -8.49 -8.14 -7.06
CA ALA A 45 -8.14 -7.62 -8.39
C ALA A 45 -6.66 -7.84 -8.72
N LEU A 46 -5.74 -7.62 -7.75
CA LEU A 46 -4.31 -7.91 -7.94
C LEU A 46 -4.05 -9.39 -8.23
N CYS A 47 -4.62 -10.27 -7.42
CA CYS A 47 -4.47 -11.71 -7.57
C CYS A 47 -5.11 -12.23 -8.87
N GLY A 48 -6.29 -11.69 -9.24
CA GLY A 48 -6.98 -12.03 -10.47
C GLY A 48 -6.14 -11.66 -11.70
N ARG A 49 -5.57 -10.47 -11.71
CA ARG A 49 -4.72 -10.01 -12.82
C ARG A 49 -3.46 -10.84 -12.99
N PHE A 50 -2.83 -11.24 -11.89
CA PHE A 50 -1.73 -12.21 -11.96
C PHE A 50 -2.18 -13.54 -12.55
N THR A 51 -3.32 -14.07 -12.11
CA THR A 51 -3.85 -15.33 -12.61
C THR A 51 -4.14 -15.27 -14.13
N GLU A 52 -4.67 -14.15 -14.62
CA GLU A 52 -4.90 -13.90 -16.05
C GLU A 52 -3.59 -13.84 -16.86
N SER A 53 -2.48 -13.42 -16.25
CA SER A 53 -1.17 -13.35 -16.91
C SER A 53 -0.48 -14.71 -17.05
N LEU A 54 -0.99 -15.75 -16.37
CA LEU A 54 -0.40 -17.09 -16.41
C LEU A 54 -0.79 -17.84 -17.68
N PRO A 55 0.07 -18.79 -18.16
CA PRO A 55 -0.30 -19.70 -19.23
C PRO A 55 -1.56 -20.49 -18.91
N GLN A 56 -2.38 -20.78 -19.92
CA GLN A 56 -3.72 -21.42 -19.77
C GLN A 56 -3.69 -22.82 -19.14
N ASP A 57 -2.54 -23.50 -19.17
CA ASP A 57 -2.33 -24.82 -18.52
C ASP A 57 -2.09 -24.70 -17.02
N LYS A 58 -1.76 -23.50 -16.49
CA LYS A 58 -1.58 -23.26 -15.07
C LYS A 58 -2.85 -22.73 -14.44
N LYS A 59 -3.56 -23.58 -13.70
CA LYS A 59 -4.75 -23.18 -12.93
C LYS A 59 -4.37 -22.89 -11.49
N ILE A 60 -4.06 -21.62 -11.18
CA ILE A 60 -3.87 -21.12 -9.83
C ILE A 60 -5.07 -20.23 -9.48
N VAL A 61 -5.64 -20.40 -8.30
CA VAL A 61 -6.72 -19.57 -7.77
C VAL A 61 -6.27 -18.98 -6.44
N PHE A 62 -6.39 -17.67 -6.30
CA PHE A 62 -6.15 -16.98 -5.03
C PHE A 62 -7.48 -16.77 -4.31
N ALA A 63 -7.62 -17.37 -3.13
CA ALA A 63 -8.78 -17.17 -2.26
C ALA A 63 -8.43 -16.12 -1.21
N VAL A 64 -8.93 -14.90 -1.39
CA VAL A 64 -8.63 -13.75 -0.53
C VAL A 64 -9.65 -13.65 0.59
N SER A 65 -9.18 -13.45 1.82
CA SER A 65 -9.98 -13.25 3.01
C SER A 65 -9.46 -12.07 3.85
N ASP A 66 -10.37 -11.33 4.45
CA ASP A 66 -10.14 -10.27 5.44
C ASP A 66 -10.62 -10.65 6.84
N LYS A 67 -11.04 -11.91 7.04
CA LYS A 67 -11.53 -12.41 8.31
C LYS A 67 -10.36 -12.85 9.20
N GLU A 68 -10.28 -12.34 10.40
CA GLU A 68 -9.18 -12.56 11.34
C GLU A 68 -8.99 -14.03 11.71
N ASP A 69 -10.07 -14.81 11.80
CA ASP A 69 -10.05 -16.24 12.08
C ASP A 69 -9.43 -17.09 10.95
N GLU A 70 -9.29 -16.52 9.75
CA GLU A 70 -8.66 -17.16 8.59
C GLU A 70 -7.15 -16.84 8.46
N LEU A 71 -6.62 -15.90 9.25
CA LEU A 71 -5.22 -15.46 9.22
C LEU A 71 -4.23 -16.63 9.40
N GLU A 72 -4.44 -17.48 10.40
CA GLU A 72 -3.51 -18.59 10.70
C GLU A 72 -3.58 -19.73 9.67
N GLN A 73 -4.60 -19.73 8.82
CA GLN A 73 -4.79 -20.72 7.75
C GLN A 73 -4.32 -20.22 6.38
N ALA A 74 -3.90 -18.95 6.29
CA ALA A 74 -3.47 -18.34 5.04
C ALA A 74 -2.11 -18.90 4.59
N ASP A 75 -1.93 -19.05 3.28
CA ASP A 75 -0.65 -19.38 2.66
C ASP A 75 0.28 -18.17 2.60
N CYS A 76 -0.29 -16.97 2.46
CA CYS A 76 0.44 -15.71 2.54
C CYS A 76 -0.44 -14.58 3.10
N ILE A 77 0.23 -13.54 3.56
CA ILE A 77 -0.37 -12.35 4.15
C ILE A 77 0.02 -11.14 3.30
N ILE A 78 -0.97 -10.41 2.75
CA ILE A 78 -0.77 -9.11 2.10
C ILE A 78 -1.33 -8.03 3.02
N SER A 79 -0.44 -7.24 3.64
CA SER A 79 -0.82 -6.33 4.72
C SER A 79 0.17 -5.17 4.89
N GLY A 80 -0.16 -4.26 5.80
CA GLY A 80 0.77 -3.26 6.28
C GLY A 80 2.02 -3.86 6.94
N SER A 81 3.13 -3.16 6.84
CA SER A 81 4.44 -3.63 7.33
C SER A 81 4.45 -3.98 8.82
N THR A 82 3.62 -3.37 9.66
CA THR A 82 3.56 -3.66 11.10
C THR A 82 3.12 -5.10 11.35
N LEU A 83 2.01 -5.55 10.75
CA LEU A 83 1.56 -6.94 10.91
C LEU A 83 2.60 -7.92 10.37
N LEU A 84 3.20 -7.62 9.21
CA LEU A 84 4.23 -8.47 8.62
C LEU A 84 5.47 -8.57 9.52
N GLN A 85 5.91 -7.48 10.13
CA GLN A 85 7.01 -7.46 11.11
C GLN A 85 6.68 -8.28 12.36
N GLN A 86 5.46 -8.14 12.90
CA GLN A 86 5.00 -8.95 14.05
C GLN A 86 5.02 -10.44 13.72
N LYS A 87 4.49 -10.84 12.56
CA LYS A 87 4.48 -12.24 12.12
C LYS A 87 5.88 -12.78 11.83
N ALA A 88 6.78 -11.95 11.28
CA ALA A 88 8.19 -12.31 11.09
C ALA A 88 8.90 -12.54 12.43
N ALA A 89 8.72 -11.63 13.39
CA ALA A 89 9.29 -11.74 14.74
C ALA A 89 8.76 -12.96 15.51
N ALA A 90 7.49 -13.32 15.33
CA ALA A 90 6.87 -14.52 15.90
C ALA A 90 7.33 -15.83 15.22
N GLY A 91 8.16 -15.79 14.17
CA GLY A 91 8.57 -16.98 13.43
C GLY A 91 7.48 -17.58 12.55
N SER A 92 6.38 -16.86 12.33
CA SER A 92 5.22 -17.34 11.56
C SER A 92 5.41 -17.21 10.04
N LEU A 93 6.49 -16.57 9.57
CA LEU A 93 6.79 -16.38 8.16
C LEU A 93 8.06 -17.12 7.76
N GLN A 94 8.04 -17.71 6.57
CA GLN A 94 9.22 -18.27 5.90
C GLN A 94 9.87 -17.25 4.97
N LYS A 95 11.09 -17.53 4.53
CA LYS A 95 11.88 -16.67 3.66
C LYS A 95 11.25 -16.53 2.27
N VAL A 96 11.12 -15.31 1.78
CA VAL A 96 10.78 -14.98 0.39
C VAL A 96 11.96 -15.35 -0.50
N ARG A 97 11.69 -15.93 -1.67
CA ARG A 97 12.70 -16.37 -2.66
C ARG A 97 12.35 -15.88 -4.07
N ALA A 98 11.79 -14.70 -4.17
CA ALA A 98 11.46 -14.04 -5.43
C ALA A 98 12.68 -13.26 -5.94
N GLU A 99 13.00 -13.38 -7.23
CA GLU A 99 14.20 -12.76 -7.83
C GLU A 99 14.17 -11.23 -7.76
N PHE A 100 13.00 -10.64 -8.03
CA PHE A 100 12.84 -9.18 -7.98
C PHE A 100 12.86 -8.63 -6.55
N ALA A 101 12.56 -9.46 -5.54
CA ALA A 101 12.66 -9.07 -4.14
C ALA A 101 14.11 -8.81 -3.71
N ASP A 102 15.07 -9.52 -4.30
CA ASP A 102 16.50 -9.33 -4.02
C ASP A 102 16.99 -7.94 -4.47
N LEU A 103 16.35 -7.37 -5.48
CA LEU A 103 16.69 -6.05 -6.02
C LEU A 103 16.11 -4.89 -5.19
N LEU A 104 15.23 -5.17 -4.23
CA LEU A 104 14.68 -4.14 -3.36
C LEU A 104 15.71 -3.64 -2.35
N PRO A 105 15.71 -2.34 -2.03
CA PRO A 105 16.47 -1.77 -0.93
C PRO A 105 16.17 -2.46 0.40
N ALA A 106 17.15 -2.47 1.30
CA ALA A 106 17.01 -3.12 2.61
C ALA A 106 15.87 -2.51 3.47
N GLU A 107 15.57 -1.22 3.28
CA GLU A 107 14.49 -0.51 3.98
C GLU A 107 13.09 -0.96 3.55
N LEU A 108 12.98 -1.63 2.40
CA LEU A 108 11.72 -2.08 1.80
C LEU A 108 11.51 -3.59 1.95
N LYS A 109 12.29 -4.25 2.78
CA LYS A 109 12.14 -5.67 3.08
C LYS A 109 12.58 -5.99 4.50
N ASP A 110 12.14 -7.14 4.98
CA ASP A 110 12.61 -7.69 6.26
C ASP A 110 14.10 -8.04 6.23
N LYS A 111 14.80 -7.87 7.35
CA LYS A 111 16.24 -8.18 7.46
C LYS A 111 16.58 -9.64 7.18
N GLU A 112 15.65 -10.55 7.54
CA GLU A 112 15.76 -11.98 7.29
C GLU A 112 15.00 -12.40 6.02
N GLU A 113 14.53 -11.41 5.23
CA GLU A 113 13.79 -11.60 3.98
C GLU A 113 12.49 -12.40 4.14
N LYS A 114 11.84 -12.31 5.31
CA LYS A 114 10.58 -12.99 5.60
C LYS A 114 9.36 -12.31 4.99
N TRP A 115 9.46 -11.02 4.65
CA TRP A 115 8.47 -10.28 3.89
C TRP A 115 9.12 -9.20 3.03
N VAL A 116 8.41 -8.75 2.00
CA VAL A 116 8.86 -7.72 1.07
C VAL A 116 7.74 -6.74 0.80
N THR A 117 8.10 -5.46 0.56
CA THR A 117 7.14 -4.42 0.18
C THR A 117 6.74 -4.58 -1.28
N LEU A 118 5.46 -4.45 -1.56
CA LEU A 118 4.90 -4.43 -2.91
C LEU A 118 4.55 -3.00 -3.35
N PHE A 119 3.91 -2.23 -2.47
CA PHE A 119 3.47 -0.86 -2.74
C PHE A 119 3.43 -0.06 -1.44
N TYR A 120 3.26 1.25 -1.59
CA TYR A 120 3.21 2.18 -0.47
C TYR A 120 2.12 3.23 -0.64
N ASP A 121 1.69 3.82 0.47
CA ASP A 121 0.74 4.92 0.53
C ASP A 121 1.44 6.17 1.07
N PRO A 122 1.76 7.15 0.23
CA PRO A 122 2.41 8.37 0.67
C PRO A 122 1.43 9.31 1.39
N ALA A 123 1.93 10.00 2.41
CA ALA A 123 1.29 11.21 2.88
C ALA A 123 1.39 12.30 1.81
N VAL A 124 0.35 13.12 1.72
CA VAL A 124 0.24 14.16 0.69
C VAL A 124 -0.36 15.44 1.27
N LEU A 125 -0.07 16.55 0.62
CA LEU A 125 -0.83 17.78 0.76
C LEU A 125 -1.92 17.77 -0.31
N LEU A 126 -3.18 17.77 0.09
CA LEU A 126 -4.29 18.08 -0.80
C LEU A 126 -4.56 19.56 -0.73
N ILE A 127 -4.45 20.26 -1.85
CA ILE A 127 -4.51 21.72 -1.91
C ILE A 127 -5.73 22.15 -2.72
N ASN A 128 -6.55 23.05 -2.15
CA ASN A 128 -7.66 23.64 -2.85
C ASN A 128 -7.16 24.60 -3.94
N GLN A 129 -7.64 24.42 -5.19
CA GLN A 129 -7.19 25.24 -6.33
C GLN A 129 -7.60 26.70 -6.23
N VAL A 130 -8.73 27.01 -5.60
CA VAL A 130 -9.16 28.41 -5.43
C VAL A 130 -8.21 29.11 -4.46
N TYR A 131 -7.79 28.43 -3.41
CA TYR A 131 -6.79 28.94 -2.48
C TYR A 131 -5.45 29.19 -3.17
N SER A 132 -4.92 28.18 -3.90
CA SER A 132 -3.60 28.28 -4.53
C SER A 132 -3.50 29.35 -5.63
N ARG A 133 -4.64 29.80 -6.19
CA ARG A 133 -4.70 30.85 -7.21
C ARG A 133 -4.88 32.25 -6.65
N LYS A 134 -5.01 32.43 -5.33
CA LYS A 134 -5.12 33.78 -4.73
C LYS A 134 -3.84 34.57 -4.99
N ALA A 135 -4.02 35.83 -5.34
CA ALA A 135 -2.88 36.74 -5.57
C ALA A 135 -2.01 36.88 -4.32
N GLY A 136 -0.70 36.76 -4.47
CA GLY A 136 0.26 36.83 -3.37
C GLY A 136 0.43 35.52 -2.57
N GLN A 137 -0.24 34.44 -2.97
CA GLN A 137 -0.05 33.14 -2.30
C GLN A 137 1.30 32.55 -2.67
N GLN A 138 2.07 32.14 -1.64
CA GLN A 138 3.34 31.47 -1.85
C GLN A 138 3.07 30.04 -2.37
N GLN A 139 3.84 29.62 -3.39
CA GLN A 139 3.79 28.25 -3.89
C GLN A 139 4.23 27.27 -2.81
N ILE A 140 3.54 26.14 -2.71
CA ILE A 140 3.88 25.05 -1.81
C ILE A 140 4.52 23.96 -2.66
N LEU A 141 5.75 23.60 -2.34
CA LEU A 141 6.50 22.48 -2.94
C LEU A 141 7.04 21.52 -1.88
N HIS A 142 7.25 22.04 -0.66
CA HIS A 142 7.90 21.36 0.45
C HIS A 142 7.03 21.36 1.71
N TRP A 143 7.30 20.43 2.63
CA TRP A 143 6.69 20.49 3.97
C TRP A 143 6.97 21.82 4.67
N SER A 144 8.20 22.34 4.52
CA SER A 144 8.63 23.62 5.12
C SER A 144 7.88 24.84 4.59
N ASP A 145 7.17 24.76 3.48
CA ASP A 145 6.40 25.88 2.93
C ASP A 145 5.04 26.05 3.62
N VAL A 146 4.53 25.00 4.29
CA VAL A 146 3.22 25.05 4.94
C VAL A 146 3.16 26.06 6.09
N PRO A 147 4.16 26.18 6.99
CA PRO A 147 4.16 27.22 8.03
C PRO A 147 4.13 28.65 7.51
N GLY A 148 4.66 28.88 6.30
CA GLY A 148 4.67 30.18 5.62
C GLY A 148 3.31 30.64 5.09
N GLN A 149 2.32 29.75 5.04
CA GLN A 149 0.97 30.01 4.51
C GLN A 149 0.07 30.70 5.56
N LYS A 150 0.38 31.96 5.89
CA LYS A 150 -0.13 32.70 7.08
C LYS A 150 -1.63 32.62 7.34
N ASP A 151 -2.46 32.59 6.29
CA ASP A 151 -3.92 32.60 6.42
C ASP A 151 -4.56 31.27 5.98
N ALA A 152 -3.74 30.23 5.80
CA ALA A 152 -4.24 28.94 5.36
C ALA A 152 -5.07 28.26 6.46
N ARG A 153 -6.18 27.68 6.04
CA ARG A 153 -6.98 26.78 6.87
C ARG A 153 -6.52 25.36 6.63
N VAL A 154 -5.68 24.84 7.55
CA VAL A 154 -5.16 23.47 7.47
C VAL A 154 -6.09 22.53 8.19
N VAL A 155 -6.30 21.34 7.65
CA VAL A 155 -7.01 20.23 8.28
C VAL A 155 -6.19 18.96 8.16
N MET A 156 -6.17 18.12 9.18
CA MET A 156 -5.44 16.85 9.17
C MET A 156 -6.11 15.84 10.10
N GLU A 157 -5.78 14.57 9.95
CA GLU A 157 -6.16 13.56 10.91
C GLU A 157 -5.40 13.74 12.22
N ASN A 158 -6.00 13.33 13.35
CA ASN A 158 -5.27 13.28 14.61
C ASN A 158 -4.24 12.14 14.55
N LEU A 159 -2.97 12.47 14.77
CA LEU A 159 -1.86 11.53 14.55
C LEU A 159 -1.72 10.47 15.65
N SER A 160 -2.51 10.54 16.73
CA SER A 160 -2.53 9.56 17.81
C SER A 160 -3.73 8.60 17.78
N ASP A 161 -4.63 8.71 16.79
CA ASP A 161 -5.91 7.98 16.84
C ASP A 161 -5.82 6.51 16.40
N ASN A 162 -4.86 6.16 15.57
CA ASN A 162 -4.70 4.80 15.06
C ASN A 162 -3.26 4.54 14.55
N GLU A 163 -2.96 3.27 14.28
CA GLU A 163 -1.66 2.84 13.80
C GLU A 163 -1.19 3.59 12.55
N SER A 164 -2.05 3.75 11.55
CA SER A 164 -1.67 4.43 10.31
C SER A 164 -1.24 5.88 10.54
N THR A 165 -1.91 6.59 11.44
CA THR A 165 -1.61 7.99 11.74
C THR A 165 -0.39 8.13 12.64
N ILE A 166 -0.19 7.26 13.64
CA ILE A 166 1.03 7.30 14.46
C ILE A 166 2.27 6.94 13.65
N LEU A 167 2.16 6.04 12.67
CA LEU A 167 3.28 5.73 11.76
C LEU A 167 3.68 6.91 10.87
N PHE A 168 2.73 7.79 10.51
CA PHE A 168 3.08 9.05 9.84
C PHE A 168 3.97 9.92 10.74
N LEU A 169 3.57 10.14 12.00
CA LEU A 169 4.36 10.92 12.96
C LEU A 169 5.73 10.29 13.22
N ALA A 170 5.77 8.96 13.39
CA ALA A 170 6.99 8.21 13.62
C ALA A 170 7.95 8.29 12.41
N ALA A 171 7.44 8.27 11.18
CA ALA A 171 8.25 8.42 9.98
C ALA A 171 8.81 9.83 9.84
N MET A 172 8.00 10.88 10.09
CA MET A 172 8.49 12.26 10.13
C MET A 172 9.58 12.44 11.20
N SER A 173 9.33 11.97 12.43
CA SER A 173 10.30 12.05 13.52
C SER A 173 11.57 11.25 13.24
N SER A 174 11.46 10.12 12.55
CA SER A 174 12.64 9.33 12.13
C SER A 174 13.48 10.07 11.09
N ARG A 175 12.86 10.88 10.24
CA ARG A 175 13.55 11.63 9.17
C ARG A 175 14.24 12.89 9.68
N MET A 176 13.56 13.68 10.49
CA MET A 176 14.03 15.02 10.88
C MET A 176 14.47 15.14 12.36
N GLY A 177 14.23 14.11 13.18
CA GLY A 177 14.36 14.17 14.63
C GLY A 177 13.03 14.48 15.30
N GLN A 178 12.82 13.96 16.54
CA GLN A 178 11.55 14.15 17.26
C GLN A 178 11.30 15.63 17.59
N ASP A 179 12.32 16.32 18.08
CA ASP A 179 12.19 17.73 18.52
C ASP A 179 11.86 18.64 17.35
N GLU A 180 12.51 18.46 16.19
CA GLU A 180 12.26 19.19 14.95
C GLU A 180 10.88 18.88 14.38
N CYS A 181 10.46 17.61 14.45
CA CYS A 181 9.15 17.20 14.03
C CYS A 181 8.04 17.87 14.86
N LEU A 182 8.17 17.85 16.19
CA LEU A 182 7.22 18.54 17.08
C LEU A 182 7.29 20.07 16.91
N ALA A 183 8.49 20.63 16.67
CA ALA A 183 8.64 22.06 16.36
C ALA A 183 7.93 22.45 15.08
N TYR A 184 8.01 21.62 14.03
CA TYR A 184 7.26 21.82 12.79
C TYR A 184 5.74 21.86 13.05
N PHE A 185 5.21 20.90 13.81
CA PHE A 185 3.79 20.86 14.12
C PHE A 185 3.35 22.01 15.03
N ARG A 186 4.20 22.48 15.95
CA ARG A 186 3.92 23.70 16.73
C ARG A 186 3.82 24.95 15.81
N GLN A 187 4.64 25.05 14.77
CA GLN A 187 4.58 26.17 13.81
C GLN A 187 3.29 26.15 12.97
N ILE A 188 2.81 24.98 12.54
CA ILE A 188 1.57 24.89 11.77
C ILE A 188 0.31 24.82 12.64
N ARG A 189 0.44 24.64 13.95
CA ARG A 189 -0.69 24.50 14.89
C ARG A 189 -1.71 25.64 14.79
N PRO A 190 -1.31 26.94 14.68
CA PRO A 190 -2.26 28.04 14.54
C PRO A 190 -3.06 27.99 13.25
N LEU A 191 -2.56 27.33 12.21
CA LEU A 191 -3.24 27.14 10.92
C LEU A 191 -4.25 25.98 10.97
N ILE A 192 -4.06 25.03 11.89
CA ILE A 192 -4.90 23.81 11.96
C ILE A 192 -6.27 24.17 12.54
N ARG A 193 -7.27 24.11 11.68
CA ARG A 193 -8.69 24.32 12.05
C ARG A 193 -9.31 23.13 12.72
N GLN A 194 -8.88 21.91 12.31
CA GLN A 194 -9.44 20.69 12.85
C GLN A 194 -8.44 19.53 12.77
N PHE A 195 -8.35 18.80 13.86
CA PHE A 195 -7.83 17.43 13.90
C PHE A 195 -9.01 16.48 13.74
N ALA A 196 -9.10 15.86 12.58
CA ALA A 196 -10.23 15.02 12.20
C ALA A 196 -10.08 13.59 12.74
N LYS A 197 -11.19 13.04 13.20
CA LYS A 197 -11.27 11.62 13.61
C LYS A 197 -11.32 10.67 12.39
N PHE A 198 -11.93 11.12 11.29
CA PHE A 198 -12.17 10.29 10.13
C PHE A 198 -11.40 10.80 8.90
N PRO A 199 -10.78 9.92 8.11
CA PRO A 199 -9.94 10.29 6.96
C PRO A 199 -10.70 10.99 5.83
N ILE A 200 -12.01 10.80 5.72
CA ILE A 200 -12.87 11.52 4.77
C ILE A 200 -12.93 13.03 5.06
N THR A 201 -12.82 13.43 6.31
CA THR A 201 -13.06 14.82 6.73
C THR A 201 -12.03 15.79 6.13
N PRO A 202 -10.70 15.57 6.23
CA PRO A 202 -9.71 16.43 5.60
C PRO A 202 -9.92 16.54 4.09
N VAL A 203 -10.18 15.41 3.42
CA VAL A 203 -10.37 15.38 1.96
C VAL A 203 -11.59 16.20 1.57
N ARG A 204 -12.73 15.98 2.23
CA ARG A 204 -13.98 16.69 1.93
C ARG A 204 -13.87 18.19 2.18
N MET A 205 -13.37 18.61 3.35
CA MET A 205 -13.26 20.04 3.69
C MET A 205 -12.38 20.79 2.68
N THR A 206 -11.29 20.18 2.23
CA THR A 206 -10.43 20.81 1.22
C THR A 206 -11.09 20.83 -0.16
N ALA A 207 -11.80 19.76 -0.52
CA ALA A 207 -12.52 19.67 -1.80
C ALA A 207 -13.64 20.72 -1.90
N THR A 208 -14.38 20.98 -0.81
CA THR A 208 -15.47 21.96 -0.77
C THR A 208 -15.00 23.41 -0.51
N GLY A 209 -13.72 23.61 -0.16
CA GLY A 209 -13.17 24.93 0.16
C GLY A 209 -13.43 25.38 1.61
N ASP A 210 -13.86 24.47 2.50
CA ASP A 210 -13.97 24.72 3.95
C ASP A 210 -12.57 24.72 4.60
N ALA A 211 -11.60 24.05 3.97
CA ALA A 211 -10.18 24.13 4.26
C ALA A 211 -9.40 24.44 2.97
N ASP A 212 -8.18 24.94 3.13
CA ASP A 212 -7.30 25.30 2.02
C ASP A 212 -6.27 24.21 1.73
N ILE A 213 -5.80 23.53 2.79
CA ILE A 213 -4.79 22.48 2.73
C ILE A 213 -5.22 21.34 3.63
N ALA A 214 -5.20 20.11 3.12
CA ALA A 214 -5.26 18.92 3.96
C ALA A 214 -3.92 18.19 3.99
N ILE A 215 -3.49 17.80 5.19
CA ILE A 215 -2.43 16.80 5.40
C ILE A 215 -3.14 15.46 5.54
N THR A 216 -2.99 14.58 4.55
CA THR A 216 -3.73 13.32 4.46
C THR A 216 -2.91 12.26 3.71
N ARG A 217 -3.51 11.11 3.42
CA ARG A 217 -2.90 10.07 2.60
C ARG A 217 -3.44 10.07 1.18
N ARG A 218 -2.61 9.68 0.24
CA ARG A 218 -2.99 9.61 -1.18
C ARG A 218 -4.17 8.65 -1.38
N SER A 219 -4.18 7.51 -0.70
CA SER A 219 -5.29 6.54 -0.75
C SER A 219 -6.63 7.14 -0.29
N HIS A 220 -6.62 7.98 0.74
CA HIS A 220 -7.83 8.66 1.22
C HIS A 220 -8.35 9.64 0.17
N VAL A 221 -7.45 10.39 -0.51
CA VAL A 221 -7.87 11.29 -1.59
C VAL A 221 -8.55 10.51 -2.70
N PHE A 222 -7.94 9.42 -3.18
CA PHE A 222 -8.52 8.60 -4.25
C PHE A 222 -9.82 7.91 -3.84
N LYS A 223 -9.96 7.53 -2.57
CA LYS A 223 -11.18 6.89 -2.04
C LYS A 223 -12.35 7.85 -1.94
N TYR A 224 -12.11 9.10 -1.51
CA TYR A 224 -13.17 10.02 -1.11
C TYR A 224 -13.37 11.20 -2.04
N LEU A 225 -12.41 11.53 -2.93
CA LEU A 225 -12.50 12.62 -3.87
C LEU A 225 -12.95 12.12 -5.24
N GLN A 226 -14.06 12.69 -5.76
CA GLN A 226 -14.49 12.51 -7.14
C GLN A 226 -13.80 13.54 -8.06
N ASN A 227 -13.78 13.29 -9.38
CA ASN A 227 -12.91 13.97 -10.34
C ASN A 227 -13.16 15.49 -10.52
N ASP A 228 -14.31 16.02 -10.07
CA ASP A 228 -14.75 17.38 -10.41
C ASP A 228 -14.50 18.43 -9.32
N PHE A 229 -13.82 18.05 -8.24
CA PHE A 229 -13.51 19.00 -7.18
C PHE A 229 -12.25 19.81 -7.47
N PRO A 230 -12.24 21.14 -7.15
CA PRO A 230 -11.12 22.03 -7.41
C PRO A 230 -9.99 21.81 -6.37
N ALA A 231 -9.37 20.64 -6.37
CA ALA A 231 -8.25 20.33 -5.50
C ALA A 231 -7.23 19.45 -6.24
N TYR A 232 -5.96 19.56 -5.86
CA TYR A 232 -4.88 18.74 -6.42
C TYR A 232 -3.99 18.16 -5.32
N ILE A 233 -3.39 17.02 -5.64
CA ILE A 233 -2.46 16.32 -4.75
C ILE A 233 -1.05 16.86 -5.00
N LEU A 234 -0.34 17.18 -3.92
CA LEU A 234 1.09 17.46 -3.91
C LEU A 234 1.80 16.43 -3.03
N ILE A 235 2.80 15.77 -3.57
CA ILE A 235 3.80 15.02 -2.81
C ILE A 235 4.99 15.96 -2.66
N PRO A 236 5.42 16.34 -1.44
CA PRO A 236 6.55 17.24 -1.24
C PRO A 236 7.84 16.71 -1.89
N GLU A 237 8.60 17.62 -2.51
CA GLU A 237 9.77 17.29 -3.35
C GLU A 237 10.89 16.60 -2.56
N GLU A 238 11.08 16.98 -1.29
CA GLU A 238 12.07 16.38 -0.39
C GLU A 238 11.69 14.97 0.08
N GLY A 239 10.49 14.52 -0.23
CA GLY A 239 9.93 13.25 0.21
C GLY A 239 8.83 13.41 1.27
N THR A 240 8.29 12.27 1.71
CA THR A 240 7.11 12.24 2.56
C THR A 240 7.01 10.95 3.38
N PRO A 241 6.35 10.96 4.55
CA PRO A 241 6.00 9.75 5.28
C PRO A 241 5.21 8.77 4.41
N VAL A 242 5.59 7.49 4.47
CA VAL A 242 4.91 6.43 3.71
C VAL A 242 4.49 5.29 4.62
N ASN A 243 3.30 4.73 4.35
CA ASN A 243 2.93 3.42 4.88
C ASN A 243 3.30 2.36 3.86
N LEU A 244 4.07 1.37 4.29
CA LEU A 244 4.49 0.26 3.46
C LEU A 244 3.49 -0.89 3.55
N PHE A 245 3.16 -1.46 2.41
CA PHE A 245 2.33 -2.65 2.27
C PHE A 245 3.09 -3.72 1.50
N GLY A 246 3.08 -4.92 2.03
CA GLY A 246 3.90 -6.00 1.50
C GLY A 246 3.23 -7.35 1.56
N ILE A 247 4.02 -8.37 1.29
CA ILE A 247 3.62 -9.76 1.33
C ILE A 247 4.62 -10.59 2.13
N GLY A 248 4.10 -11.47 2.99
CA GLY A 248 4.86 -12.48 3.71
C GLY A 248 4.27 -13.86 3.48
N LEU A 249 5.11 -14.88 3.39
CA LEU A 249 4.71 -16.27 3.20
C LEU A 249 4.56 -16.95 4.56
N SER A 250 3.43 -17.60 4.83
CA SER A 250 3.23 -18.34 6.08
C SER A 250 4.20 -19.50 6.21
N GLN A 251 4.74 -19.72 7.41
CA GLN A 251 5.79 -20.70 7.70
C GLN A 251 5.44 -22.11 7.21
N ASN A 252 4.17 -22.51 7.31
CA ASN A 252 3.69 -23.85 6.97
C ASN A 252 3.14 -23.96 5.54
N SER A 253 3.15 -22.85 4.75
CA SER A 253 2.63 -22.87 3.38
C SER A 253 3.47 -23.76 2.47
N LYS A 254 2.78 -24.56 1.67
CA LYS A 254 3.35 -25.37 0.58
C LYS A 254 3.24 -24.67 -0.79
N ARG A 255 2.76 -23.42 -0.81
CA ARG A 255 2.51 -22.61 -2.01
C ARG A 255 3.63 -21.61 -2.31
N GLN A 256 4.83 -21.88 -1.82
CA GLN A 256 5.99 -20.98 -1.95
C GLN A 256 6.29 -20.61 -3.41
N LYS A 257 6.18 -21.57 -4.34
CA LYS A 257 6.46 -21.35 -5.75
C LYS A 257 5.46 -20.37 -6.39
N GLU A 258 4.18 -20.55 -6.13
CA GLU A 258 3.11 -19.74 -6.66
C GLU A 258 3.17 -18.31 -6.11
N ILE A 259 3.46 -18.18 -4.81
CA ILE A 259 3.54 -16.88 -4.14
C ILE A 259 4.79 -16.11 -4.58
N ASN A 260 5.95 -16.75 -4.70
CA ASN A 260 7.15 -16.09 -5.24
C ASN A 260 6.95 -15.65 -6.70
N ALA A 261 6.27 -16.45 -7.51
CA ALA A 261 5.91 -16.07 -8.88
C ALA A 261 4.98 -14.83 -8.92
N PHE A 262 4.03 -14.73 -7.98
CA PHE A 262 3.19 -13.53 -7.82
C PHE A 262 4.05 -12.30 -7.44
N ILE A 263 4.99 -12.46 -6.51
CA ILE A 263 5.89 -11.37 -6.09
C ILE A 263 6.73 -10.90 -7.29
N ASP A 264 7.33 -11.82 -8.04
CA ASP A 264 8.15 -11.50 -9.21
C ASP A 264 7.33 -10.81 -10.31
N TRP A 265 6.12 -11.31 -10.57
CA TRP A 265 5.20 -10.64 -11.48
C TRP A 265 4.86 -9.23 -11.01
N PHE A 266 4.53 -9.05 -9.71
CA PHE A 266 4.15 -7.76 -9.18
C PHE A 266 5.28 -6.74 -9.26
N LEU A 267 6.49 -7.12 -8.88
CA LEU A 267 7.65 -6.23 -8.84
C LEU A 267 8.27 -6.00 -10.24
N GLY A 268 8.12 -6.96 -11.16
CA GLY A 268 8.77 -6.93 -12.46
C GLY A 268 7.88 -6.45 -13.61
N SER A 269 6.53 -6.55 -13.51
CA SER A 269 5.67 -6.31 -14.65
C SER A 269 5.14 -4.87 -14.72
N SER A 270 5.04 -4.35 -15.94
CA SER A 270 4.34 -3.08 -16.21
C SER A 270 2.84 -3.18 -15.98
N GLU A 271 2.29 -4.37 -16.09
CA GLU A 271 0.88 -4.66 -15.92
C GLU A 271 0.42 -4.46 -14.46
N ALA A 272 1.20 -4.95 -13.49
CA ALA A 272 0.94 -4.71 -12.06
C ALA A 272 1.00 -3.20 -11.72
N ARG A 273 1.96 -2.47 -12.31
CA ARG A 273 2.05 -1.01 -12.16
C ARG A 273 0.82 -0.30 -12.73
N THR A 274 0.42 -0.66 -13.95
CA THR A 274 -0.77 -0.10 -14.61
C THR A 274 -2.01 -0.35 -13.76
N LEU A 275 -2.15 -1.55 -13.19
CA LEU A 275 -3.28 -1.88 -12.32
C LEU A 275 -3.33 -0.96 -11.09
N LEU A 276 -2.21 -0.73 -10.39
CA LEU A 276 -2.17 0.21 -9.26
C LEU A 276 -2.54 1.64 -9.66
N MET A 277 -2.12 2.08 -10.83
CA MET A 277 -2.40 3.44 -11.31
C MET A 277 -3.85 3.60 -11.81
N THR A 278 -4.47 2.54 -12.31
CA THR A 278 -5.85 2.55 -12.85
C THR A 278 -6.90 2.20 -11.79
N THR A 279 -6.56 1.37 -10.80
CA THR A 279 -7.40 1.20 -9.62
C THR A 279 -7.34 2.48 -8.80
N ARG A 280 -8.47 3.00 -8.38
CA ARG A 280 -8.50 4.20 -7.51
C ARG A 280 -8.01 3.92 -6.08
N SER A 281 -7.02 3.05 -5.92
CA SER A 281 -6.44 2.70 -4.62
C SER A 281 -5.62 3.83 -4.00
N GLY A 282 -5.03 4.67 -4.83
CA GLY A 282 -4.11 5.70 -4.39
C GLY A 282 -2.71 5.19 -4.01
N TYR A 283 -2.48 3.88 -4.05
CA TYR A 283 -1.16 3.29 -3.77
C TYR A 283 -0.18 3.51 -4.91
N LEU A 284 1.11 3.54 -4.58
CA LEU A 284 2.21 3.62 -5.54
C LEU A 284 3.07 2.35 -5.46
N PRO A 285 3.50 1.79 -6.61
CA PRO A 285 4.31 0.58 -6.61
C PRO A 285 5.72 0.87 -6.09
N VAL A 286 6.28 -0.10 -5.37
CA VAL A 286 7.72 -0.16 -5.14
C VAL A 286 8.35 -0.80 -6.37
N LEU A 287 9.26 -0.08 -7.02
CA LEU A 287 9.95 -0.57 -8.21
C LEU A 287 11.41 -0.88 -7.85
N PRO A 288 11.92 -2.09 -8.14
CA PRO A 288 13.33 -2.41 -7.95
C PRO A 288 14.26 -1.51 -8.79
N LYS A 289 13.75 -1.10 -9.97
CA LYS A 289 14.36 -0.07 -10.85
C LYS A 289 13.24 0.82 -11.36
N GLY A 290 13.42 2.15 -11.31
CA GLY A 290 12.48 3.10 -11.89
C GLY A 290 12.28 2.87 -13.39
N GLU A 291 11.22 3.42 -13.98
CA GLU A 291 10.85 3.25 -15.39
C GLU A 291 11.99 3.58 -16.37
N ASN A 292 12.94 4.44 -15.97
CA ASN A 292 14.11 4.84 -16.75
C ASN A 292 15.42 4.17 -16.27
N GLY A 293 15.34 3.07 -15.51
CA GLY A 293 16.52 2.41 -14.92
C GLY A 293 17.13 3.14 -13.72
N GLN A 294 16.52 4.24 -13.27
CA GLN A 294 16.91 4.94 -12.06
C GLN A 294 16.42 4.19 -10.81
N ALA A 295 17.26 4.14 -9.78
CA ALA A 295 16.84 3.60 -8.48
C ALA A 295 15.67 4.44 -7.93
N VAL A 296 14.76 3.78 -7.19
CA VAL A 296 13.76 4.50 -6.38
C VAL A 296 14.49 5.53 -5.53
N ASN A 297 14.04 6.78 -5.58
CA ASN A 297 14.60 7.82 -4.70
C ASN A 297 14.26 7.45 -3.25
N ARG A 298 15.21 6.82 -2.55
CA ARG A 298 15.06 6.34 -1.17
C ARG A 298 14.82 7.49 -0.22
N ASP A 299 15.45 8.63 -0.48
CA ASP A 299 15.31 9.82 0.37
C ASP A 299 13.90 10.39 0.35
N ALA A 300 13.13 10.08 -0.71
CA ALA A 300 11.73 10.50 -0.82
C ALA A 300 10.75 9.62 -0.02
N LEU A 301 11.16 8.41 0.40
CA LEU A 301 10.30 7.48 1.16
C LEU A 301 10.70 7.53 2.65
N TRP A 302 10.00 8.35 3.44
CA TRP A 302 10.26 8.43 4.87
C TRP A 302 9.54 7.30 5.60
N THR A 303 10.32 6.38 6.16
CA THR A 303 9.82 5.24 6.90
C THR A 303 10.13 5.38 8.39
N ASN A 304 9.36 4.71 9.23
CA ASN A 304 9.66 4.63 10.65
C ASN A 304 10.90 3.73 10.89
N THR A 305 12.00 4.32 11.32
CA THR A 305 13.27 3.61 11.60
C THR A 305 13.61 3.51 13.10
N PHE A 306 13.02 4.36 13.95
CA PHE A 306 13.36 4.45 15.38
C PHE A 306 12.32 3.79 16.29
N TYR A 307 11.03 3.98 16.03
CA TYR A 307 9.94 3.58 16.93
C TYR A 307 9.52 2.14 16.63
N LYS A 308 10.30 1.16 17.11
CA LYS A 308 10.16 -0.25 16.71
C LYS A 308 9.31 -1.10 17.65
N ASN A 309 8.83 -0.53 18.75
CA ASN A 309 7.95 -1.22 19.69
C ASN A 309 6.75 -0.33 20.09
N GLY A 310 5.71 -0.95 20.61
CA GLY A 310 4.48 -0.26 21.00
C GLY A 310 4.72 0.85 22.02
N GLN A 311 5.59 0.61 23.02
CA GLN A 311 5.89 1.59 24.06
C GLN A 311 6.50 2.89 23.50
N ALA A 312 7.40 2.79 22.52
CA ALA A 312 8.00 3.97 21.89
C ALA A 312 6.96 4.75 21.04
N LEU A 313 6.04 4.05 20.37
CA LEU A 313 4.94 4.69 19.65
C LEU A 313 3.93 5.32 20.59
N ASP A 314 3.60 4.67 21.72
CA ASP A 314 2.71 5.21 22.75
C ASP A 314 3.30 6.49 23.38
N GLN A 315 4.60 6.51 23.65
CA GLN A 315 5.28 7.70 24.16
C GLN A 315 5.23 8.84 23.14
N LEU A 316 5.50 8.55 21.85
CA LEU A 316 5.43 9.54 20.78
C LEU A 316 3.99 10.11 20.63
N ALA A 317 2.98 9.24 20.76
CA ALA A 317 1.58 9.65 20.75
C ALA A 317 1.23 10.54 21.94
N ALA A 318 1.76 10.22 23.15
CA ALA A 318 1.57 11.04 24.34
C ALA A 318 2.21 12.42 24.22
N ASP A 319 3.44 12.49 23.65
CA ASP A 319 4.13 13.75 23.40
C ASP A 319 3.35 14.61 22.37
N TRP A 320 2.86 14.00 21.30
CA TRP A 320 1.99 14.65 20.33
C TRP A 320 0.73 15.24 20.97
N LEU A 321 0.04 14.46 21.80
CA LEU A 321 -1.17 14.92 22.49
C LEU A 321 -0.87 16.11 23.40
N ARG A 322 0.18 16.01 24.21
CA ARG A 322 0.57 17.05 25.15
C ARG A 322 0.99 18.35 24.47
N GLU A 323 1.86 18.27 23.46
CA GLU A 323 2.56 19.43 22.91
C GLU A 323 1.86 20.05 21.71
N ILE A 324 1.02 19.30 21.01
CA ILE A 324 0.39 19.77 19.77
C ILE A 324 -1.13 19.78 19.89
N ARG A 325 -1.73 18.64 20.27
CA ARG A 325 -3.19 18.48 20.19
C ARG A 325 -3.93 19.26 21.29
N LEU A 326 -3.36 19.29 22.50
CA LEU A 326 -3.96 19.87 23.71
C LEU A 326 -3.25 21.16 24.17
N ALA A 327 -2.23 21.63 23.47
CA ALA A 327 -1.42 22.78 23.89
C ALA A 327 -2.22 24.06 24.16
N ASP A 328 -3.35 24.28 23.46
CA ASP A 328 -4.19 25.47 23.61
C ASP A 328 -5.34 25.31 24.61
N ALA A 329 -5.51 24.13 25.21
CA ALA A 329 -6.62 23.91 26.15
C ALA A 329 -6.41 24.56 27.53
N GLY A 330 -5.25 25.17 27.76
CA GLY A 330 -4.84 25.74 29.06
C GLY A 330 -4.77 27.28 29.14
N GLU A 331 -4.88 28.00 28.01
CA GLU A 331 -4.72 29.47 28.04
C GLU A 331 -6.01 30.31 28.01
N ASP A 332 -7.17 29.68 27.74
CA ASP A 332 -8.47 30.40 27.76
C ASP A 332 -9.15 30.48 29.13
N THR A 333 -8.41 30.18 30.20
CA THR A 333 -8.93 30.36 31.59
C THR A 333 -8.06 31.33 32.38
N LYS A 334 -7.98 32.59 31.90
CA LYS A 334 -7.65 33.74 32.78
C LYS A 334 -8.41 34.96 32.34
#